data_04a88466e6274a64e67714f5e10f37d4
#
_entry.id   04a88466e6274a64e67714f5e10f37d4
#
_cell.length_a   1.000
_cell.length_b   1.000
_cell.length_c   1.000
_cell.angle_alpha   90.00
_cell.angle_beta   90.00
_cell.angle_gamma   90.00
#
_symmetry.space_group_name_H-M   'P 1'
#
loop_
_entity.id
_entity.type
_entity.pdbx_description
1 polymer ?
#
loop_
_entity_poly.entity_id
_entity_poly.type
_entity_poly.pdbx_seq_one_letter_code
_entity_poly.pdbx_strand_id
1 'polypeptide(L)'
;MKSLLLLLFILAGSICCAQTIRKERLDSVLNHIEQYNQGIGNVSVYKDGKEVYNRSFGQSKVRDLTFDEHTSYQIGSVTKLVTSVLLWKLVEQGKLNLEEKLSTYFPDIPNADKIHLSQILSHNSGLGDYTSIGEGEPWLIEKRSVDSILNVIRHEKPLFEPGADMRYSNSGFYLLTKIIKKCYKKPYAKIVEKEIVKPLKLKDFRSFDSYNNNYFRSYRYVNEWIEVPDFYPQNIIGVGDILATPRDLNNFLEGLFAGKLLKKETLEKMKAGKDNNGFGKGFMYIPYKKNVFLGHGGDTYGTHTLAGYNVQDKIAISITINGQRYEHNAVYIAILGAIYDPELKLPEFETNVLKLSPEQLKQYEGVYSSADFPLKIKIFQEDGELYGQAEGQGAFPLTCYKKDKFMFEAAQIYMDFSPAQDSMFYRQRSNEVNFKRLKTEQVKE
;
A
#
# COMPACT_ATOMS: atom_id res chain seq x y z
N MET A 1 -47.73 59.33 1.85
CA MET A 1 -47.58 58.00 2.49
C MET A 1 -46.67 57.21 1.61
N LYS A 2 -45.39 57.07 1.98
CA LYS A 2 -44.37 56.28 1.26
C LYS A 2 -44.19 55.01 2.06
N SER A 3 -44.58 53.87 1.46
CA SER A 3 -44.39 52.53 2.05
C SER A 3 -42.96 52.09 1.81
N LEU A 4 -42.24 51.90 2.88
CA LEU A 4 -40.86 51.36 2.90
C LEU A 4 -40.94 49.81 2.92
N LEU A 5 -40.64 49.18 1.79
CA LEU A 5 -40.48 47.72 1.75
C LEU A 5 -39.11 47.33 2.31
N LEU A 6 -39.08 46.67 3.46
CA LEU A 6 -37.90 46.09 4.08
C LEU A 6 -37.66 44.73 3.45
N LEU A 7 -36.68 44.59 2.56
CA LEU A 7 -36.21 43.28 2.06
C LEU A 7 -35.30 42.63 3.11
N LEU A 8 -35.80 41.65 3.81
CA LEU A 8 -34.97 40.76 4.63
C LEU A 8 -34.20 39.78 3.69
N PHE A 9 -32.93 40.02 3.50
CA PHE A 9 -32.00 39.03 2.95
C PHE A 9 -31.72 37.96 4.04
N ILE A 10 -32.37 36.80 3.94
CA ILE A 10 -31.99 35.59 4.70
C ILE A 10 -30.71 35.07 4.05
N LEU A 11 -29.56 35.39 4.63
CA LEU A 11 -28.31 34.69 4.35
C LEU A 11 -28.51 33.25 4.88
N ALA A 12 -28.87 32.33 4.00
CA ALA A 12 -28.72 30.91 4.23
C ALA A 12 -27.21 30.60 4.21
N GLY A 13 -26.55 30.83 5.33
CA GLY A 13 -25.21 30.34 5.57
C GLY A 13 -25.26 28.82 5.48
N SER A 14 -24.70 28.25 4.43
CA SER A 14 -24.40 26.82 4.36
C SER A 14 -23.53 26.50 5.57
N ILE A 15 -24.15 25.93 6.61
CA ILE A 15 -23.41 25.33 7.73
C ILE A 15 -22.64 24.16 7.10
N CYS A 16 -21.43 24.45 6.66
CA CYS A 16 -20.47 23.41 6.33
C CYS A 16 -20.18 22.69 7.66
N CYS A 17 -20.92 21.59 7.93
CA CYS A 17 -20.63 20.74 9.07
C CYS A 17 -19.20 20.23 8.90
N ALA A 18 -18.25 20.92 9.56
CA ALA A 18 -16.86 20.48 9.58
C ALA A 18 -16.81 19.07 10.15
N GLN A 19 -16.18 18.15 9.41
CA GLN A 19 -16.01 16.76 9.86
C GLN A 19 -15.29 16.73 11.22
N THR A 20 -15.97 16.23 12.25
CA THR A 20 -15.42 16.09 13.59
C THR A 20 -14.80 14.72 13.76
N ILE A 21 -13.54 14.68 14.17
CA ILE A 21 -12.84 13.42 14.48
C ILE A 21 -13.25 12.93 15.86
N ARG A 22 -13.95 11.81 15.91
CA ARG A 22 -14.38 11.14 17.16
C ARG A 22 -13.33 10.12 17.55
N LYS A 23 -12.45 10.48 18.48
CA LYS A 23 -11.32 9.62 18.93
C LYS A 23 -11.80 8.27 19.45
N GLU A 24 -12.91 8.24 20.17
CA GLU A 24 -13.47 7.04 20.76
C GLU A 24 -13.86 5.98 19.72
N ARG A 25 -14.21 6.43 18.51
CA ARG A 25 -14.54 5.52 17.40
C ARG A 25 -13.27 4.89 16.80
N LEU A 26 -12.21 5.69 16.67
CA LEU A 26 -10.90 5.20 16.25
C LEU A 26 -10.35 4.21 17.28
N ASP A 27 -10.45 4.55 18.57
CA ASP A 27 -10.07 3.66 19.66
C ASP A 27 -10.86 2.36 19.63
N SER A 28 -12.15 2.41 19.36
CA SER A 28 -12.99 1.19 19.26
C SER A 28 -12.50 0.26 18.14
N VAL A 29 -12.16 0.80 16.97
CA VAL A 29 -11.61 0.00 15.85
C VAL A 29 -10.25 -0.61 16.23
N LEU A 30 -9.33 0.21 16.76
CA LEU A 30 -7.98 -0.25 17.08
C LEU A 30 -7.97 -1.23 18.26
N ASN A 31 -8.78 -1.00 19.29
CA ASN A 31 -8.97 -1.94 20.41
C ASN A 31 -9.49 -3.29 19.91
N HIS A 32 -10.43 -3.26 18.96
CA HIS A 32 -10.99 -4.48 18.39
C HIS A 32 -9.91 -5.27 17.60
N ILE A 33 -9.11 -4.59 16.78
CA ILE A 33 -7.97 -5.21 16.08
C ILE A 33 -6.95 -5.80 17.07
N GLU A 34 -6.60 -5.09 18.14
CA GLU A 34 -5.67 -5.56 19.18
C GLU A 34 -6.22 -6.74 19.97
N GLN A 35 -7.49 -6.67 20.39
CA GLN A 35 -8.17 -7.72 21.14
C GLN A 35 -8.11 -9.06 20.42
N TYR A 36 -8.34 -9.03 19.11
CA TYR A 36 -8.32 -10.22 18.25
C TYR A 36 -6.96 -10.52 17.61
N ASN A 37 -5.91 -9.75 17.97
CA ASN A 37 -4.55 -9.90 17.44
C ASN A 37 -4.50 -9.91 15.91
N GLN A 38 -5.22 -8.98 15.26
CA GLN A 38 -5.42 -8.97 13.81
C GLN A 38 -4.47 -8.06 13.06
N GLY A 39 -3.63 -7.28 13.78
CA GLY A 39 -2.66 -6.42 13.14
C GLY A 39 -1.77 -5.66 14.12
N ILE A 40 -0.68 -5.15 13.58
CA ILE A 40 0.28 -4.29 14.27
C ILE A 40 0.48 -3.04 13.40
N GLY A 41 0.43 -1.86 13.99
CA GLY A 41 0.61 -0.64 13.22
C GLY A 41 0.49 0.66 14.02
N ASN A 42 0.42 1.77 13.29
CA ASN A 42 0.19 3.09 13.85
C ASN A 42 -0.73 3.91 12.95
N VAL A 43 -1.57 4.72 13.56
CA VAL A 43 -2.49 5.65 12.90
C VAL A 43 -2.24 7.06 13.41
N SER A 44 -2.06 8.02 12.52
CA SER A 44 -2.05 9.44 12.82
C SER A 44 -3.10 10.16 11.97
N VAL A 45 -3.87 11.06 12.59
CA VAL A 45 -4.88 11.89 11.93
C VAL A 45 -4.66 13.35 12.30
N TYR A 46 -4.61 14.19 11.27
CA TYR A 46 -4.55 15.64 11.40
C TYR A 46 -5.87 16.27 10.91
N LYS A 47 -6.27 17.33 11.55
CA LYS A 47 -7.40 18.16 11.15
C LYS A 47 -7.00 19.64 11.24
N ASP A 48 -7.19 20.37 10.13
CA ASP A 48 -6.84 21.80 10.04
C ASP A 48 -5.38 22.07 10.49
N GLY A 49 -4.44 21.22 10.04
CA GLY A 49 -2.99 21.36 10.31
C GLY A 49 -2.53 20.95 11.70
N LYS A 50 -3.40 20.33 12.52
CA LYS A 50 -3.07 19.90 13.89
C LYS A 50 -3.29 18.39 14.05
N GLU A 51 -2.35 17.72 14.72
CA GLU A 51 -2.55 16.32 15.11
C GLU A 51 -3.70 16.22 16.12
N VAL A 52 -4.74 15.53 15.75
CA VAL A 52 -5.92 15.29 16.59
C VAL A 52 -5.97 13.86 17.13
N TYR A 53 -5.27 12.95 16.48
CA TYR A 53 -5.19 11.54 16.91
C TYR A 53 -3.86 10.94 16.49
N ASN A 54 -3.24 10.18 17.38
CA ASN A 54 -2.08 9.33 17.11
C ASN A 54 -2.10 8.14 18.06
N ARG A 55 -2.05 6.94 17.49
CA ARG A 55 -2.04 5.72 18.30
C ARG A 55 -1.35 4.57 17.56
N SER A 56 -0.46 3.91 18.26
CA SER A 56 0.05 2.59 17.89
C SER A 56 -0.86 1.49 18.41
N PHE A 57 -0.92 0.36 17.70
CA PHE A 57 -1.71 -0.81 18.10
C PHE A 57 -0.99 -2.11 17.78
N GLY A 58 -1.20 -3.13 18.61
CA GLY A 58 -0.69 -4.48 18.43
C GLY A 58 0.79 -4.70 18.77
N GLN A 59 1.58 -3.67 19.07
CA GLN A 59 3.03 -3.77 19.32
C GLN A 59 3.36 -4.67 20.53
N SER A 60 2.51 -4.68 21.56
CA SER A 60 2.67 -5.53 22.74
C SER A 60 2.61 -7.03 22.44
N LYS A 61 2.20 -7.41 21.25
CA LYS A 61 2.13 -8.80 20.78
C LYS A 61 3.46 -9.30 20.21
N VAL A 62 4.42 -8.41 19.97
CA VAL A 62 5.76 -8.76 19.50
C VAL A 62 6.72 -8.75 20.68
N ARG A 63 7.43 -9.86 20.89
CA ARG A 63 8.39 -9.99 21.97
C ARG A 63 9.64 -9.14 21.71
N ASP A 64 10.27 -8.68 22.80
CA ASP A 64 11.56 -7.99 22.80
C ASP A 64 11.63 -6.72 21.92
N LEU A 65 10.45 -6.14 21.62
CA LEU A 65 10.36 -4.95 20.81
C LEU A 65 10.39 -3.70 21.69
N THR A 66 11.39 -2.84 21.43
CA THR A 66 11.42 -1.47 21.96
C THR A 66 10.96 -0.54 20.86
N PHE A 67 9.87 0.16 21.04
CA PHE A 67 9.40 1.21 20.15
C PHE A 67 8.91 2.41 20.95
N ASP A 68 8.95 3.57 20.32
CA ASP A 68 8.48 4.83 20.88
C ASP A 68 7.80 5.68 19.78
N GLU A 69 7.42 6.90 20.10
CA GLU A 69 6.80 7.85 19.17
C GLU A 69 7.71 8.29 18.02
N HIS A 70 9.01 7.98 18.08
CA HIS A 70 10.04 8.28 17.08
C HIS A 70 10.37 7.07 16.20
N THR A 71 9.80 5.90 16.49
CA THR A 71 10.05 4.70 15.70
C THR A 71 9.41 4.84 14.32
N SER A 72 10.26 4.86 13.29
CA SER A 72 9.85 5.02 11.89
C SER A 72 9.46 3.68 11.29
N TYR A 73 8.74 3.72 10.17
CA TYR A 73 8.34 2.57 9.37
C TYR A 73 8.86 2.74 7.94
N GLN A 74 9.13 1.65 7.24
CA GLN A 74 9.38 1.67 5.81
C GLN A 74 8.06 1.92 5.08
N ILE A 75 7.90 3.10 4.48
CA ILE A 75 6.60 3.54 3.92
C ILE A 75 6.35 3.06 2.49
N GLY A 76 7.26 2.26 1.93
CA GLY A 76 7.12 1.74 0.58
C GLY A 76 6.89 2.83 -0.47
N SER A 77 5.99 2.57 -1.39
CA SER A 77 5.73 3.46 -2.54
C SER A 77 5.19 4.85 -2.21
N VAL A 78 4.82 5.16 -0.96
CA VAL A 78 4.58 6.55 -0.55
C VAL A 78 5.80 7.43 -0.82
N THR A 79 6.99 6.83 -0.86
CA THR A 79 8.25 7.46 -1.32
C THR A 79 8.13 8.13 -2.70
N LYS A 80 7.31 7.58 -3.60
CA LYS A 80 7.13 8.16 -4.95
C LYS A 80 6.50 9.55 -4.93
N LEU A 81 5.64 9.82 -3.95
CA LEU A 81 5.11 11.17 -3.76
C LEU A 81 6.24 12.16 -3.40
N VAL A 82 7.19 11.75 -2.55
CA VAL A 82 8.37 12.56 -2.20
C VAL A 82 9.24 12.79 -3.43
N THR A 83 9.53 11.74 -4.21
CA THR A 83 10.29 11.82 -5.47
C THR A 83 9.62 12.76 -6.47
N SER A 84 8.29 12.69 -6.58
CA SER A 84 7.52 13.60 -7.44
C SER A 84 7.63 15.06 -7.00
N VAL A 85 7.53 15.34 -5.70
CA VAL A 85 7.72 16.70 -5.17
C VAL A 85 9.11 17.22 -5.50
N LEU A 86 10.17 16.41 -5.36
CA LEU A 86 11.53 16.79 -5.70
C LEU A 86 11.69 17.12 -7.19
N LEU A 87 11.04 16.33 -8.05
CA LEU A 87 11.03 16.58 -9.50
C LEU A 87 10.32 17.89 -9.83
N TRP A 88 9.13 18.12 -9.25
CA TRP A 88 8.39 19.36 -9.45
C TRP A 88 9.13 20.60 -8.92
N LYS A 89 9.92 20.47 -7.85
CA LYS A 89 10.82 21.53 -7.38
C LYS A 89 11.89 21.90 -8.44
N LEU A 90 12.43 20.90 -9.14
CA LEU A 90 13.35 21.15 -10.25
C LEU A 90 12.66 21.87 -11.42
N VAL A 91 11.42 21.53 -11.70
CA VAL A 91 10.60 22.22 -12.72
C VAL A 91 10.36 23.68 -12.31
N GLU A 92 9.99 23.97 -11.06
CA GLU A 92 9.83 25.34 -10.56
C GLU A 92 11.13 26.18 -10.63
N GLN A 93 12.28 25.50 -10.47
CA GLN A 93 13.58 26.13 -10.57
C GLN A 93 14.07 26.31 -12.02
N GLY A 94 13.29 25.90 -13.01
CA GLY A 94 13.69 25.92 -14.42
C GLY A 94 14.86 24.98 -14.77
N LYS A 95 15.15 24.00 -13.91
CA LYS A 95 16.25 23.04 -14.09
C LYS A 95 15.84 21.77 -14.81
N LEU A 96 14.56 21.56 -14.98
CA LEU A 96 13.96 20.39 -15.64
C LEU A 96 12.66 20.81 -16.31
N ASN A 97 12.39 20.23 -17.49
CA ASN A 97 11.10 20.34 -18.15
C ASN A 97 10.47 18.94 -18.23
N LEU A 98 9.21 18.81 -17.85
CA LEU A 98 8.49 17.52 -17.90
C LEU A 98 8.26 17.01 -19.32
N GLU A 99 8.33 17.89 -20.31
CA GLU A 99 8.25 17.52 -21.74
C GLU A 99 9.61 17.07 -22.32
N GLU A 100 10.67 17.06 -21.52
CA GLU A 100 11.93 16.45 -21.92
C GLU A 100 11.75 14.95 -22.12
N LYS A 101 12.45 14.42 -23.12
CA LYS A 101 12.42 12.99 -23.43
C LYS A 101 13.37 12.23 -22.51
N LEU A 102 12.98 11.02 -22.15
CA LEU A 102 13.80 10.12 -21.34
C LEU A 102 15.16 9.87 -21.97
N SER A 103 15.23 9.84 -23.33
CA SER A 103 16.47 9.64 -24.09
C SER A 103 17.55 10.69 -23.83
N THR A 104 17.20 11.89 -23.33
CA THR A 104 18.16 12.92 -22.89
C THR A 104 19.06 12.40 -21.73
N TYR A 105 18.55 11.45 -20.98
CA TYR A 105 19.22 10.91 -19.79
C TYR A 105 19.61 9.44 -19.95
N PHE A 106 18.77 8.67 -20.64
CA PHE A 106 18.90 7.22 -20.84
C PHE A 106 18.52 6.85 -22.28
N PRO A 107 19.42 7.09 -23.24
CA PRO A 107 19.14 6.83 -24.66
C PRO A 107 19.00 5.33 -24.99
N ASP A 108 19.49 4.48 -24.11
CA ASP A 108 19.52 3.02 -24.24
C ASP A 108 18.31 2.30 -23.63
N ILE A 109 17.35 3.05 -23.07
CA ILE A 109 16.07 2.50 -22.59
C ILE A 109 15.09 2.36 -23.79
N PRO A 110 14.36 1.25 -23.90
CA PRO A 110 13.38 1.08 -24.96
C PRO A 110 12.33 2.21 -24.97
N ASN A 111 12.02 2.76 -26.16
CA ASN A 111 11.12 3.89 -26.39
C ASN A 111 11.54 5.21 -25.70
N ALA A 112 12.75 5.34 -25.18
CA ALA A 112 13.20 6.55 -24.48
C ALA A 112 13.05 7.84 -25.28
N ASP A 113 13.17 7.75 -26.61
CA ASP A 113 12.99 8.86 -27.56
C ASP A 113 11.51 9.28 -27.74
N LYS A 114 10.56 8.47 -27.25
CA LYS A 114 9.12 8.74 -27.28
C LYS A 114 8.56 9.10 -25.90
N ILE A 115 9.22 8.62 -24.81
CA ILE A 115 8.76 8.81 -23.44
C ILE A 115 9.10 10.21 -22.95
N HIS A 116 8.11 10.98 -22.52
CA HIS A 116 8.27 12.22 -21.78
C HIS A 116 8.31 11.98 -20.26
N LEU A 117 9.04 12.80 -19.51
CA LEU A 117 9.14 12.68 -18.05
C LEU A 117 7.77 12.82 -17.37
N SER A 118 6.87 13.61 -17.95
CA SER A 118 5.46 13.72 -17.50
C SER A 118 4.71 12.40 -17.53
N GLN A 119 4.98 11.54 -18.51
CA GLN A 119 4.34 10.23 -18.66
C GLN A 119 4.83 9.23 -17.61
N ILE A 120 6.09 9.35 -17.17
CA ILE A 120 6.61 8.53 -16.07
C ILE A 120 5.90 8.86 -14.75
N LEU A 121 5.71 10.17 -14.45
CA LEU A 121 4.97 10.63 -13.26
C LEU A 121 3.54 10.13 -13.19
N SER A 122 2.90 9.90 -14.35
CA SER A 122 1.52 9.44 -14.46
C SER A 122 1.40 7.94 -14.74
N HIS A 123 2.51 7.19 -14.68
CA HIS A 123 2.55 5.75 -14.98
C HIS A 123 2.02 5.34 -16.38
N ASN A 124 2.09 6.24 -17.36
CA ASN A 124 1.66 5.97 -18.74
C ASN A 124 2.82 5.97 -19.76
N SER A 125 4.03 5.67 -19.28
CA SER A 125 5.22 5.59 -20.11
C SER A 125 5.39 4.28 -20.89
N GLY A 126 4.68 3.22 -20.51
CA GLY A 126 4.85 1.88 -21.08
C GLY A 126 6.10 1.14 -20.60
N LEU A 127 6.85 1.69 -19.64
CA LEU A 127 7.98 1.00 -19.03
C LEU A 127 7.51 -0.21 -18.20
N GLY A 128 8.28 -1.29 -18.19
CA GLY A 128 8.06 -2.46 -17.33
C GLY A 128 8.33 -2.16 -15.85
N ASP A 129 8.55 -3.21 -15.06
CA ASP A 129 8.76 -3.09 -13.61
C ASP A 129 9.88 -4.00 -13.13
N TYR A 130 11.05 -3.42 -12.85
CA TYR A 130 12.23 -4.16 -12.39
C TYR A 130 12.02 -4.88 -11.06
N THR A 131 11.00 -4.50 -10.30
CA THR A 131 10.69 -5.14 -9.01
C THR A 131 9.89 -6.43 -9.16
N SER A 132 9.35 -6.69 -10.35
CA SER A 132 8.59 -7.92 -10.67
C SER A 132 9.47 -9.06 -11.19
N ILE A 133 10.80 -8.90 -11.21
CA ILE A 133 11.72 -9.92 -11.69
C ILE A 133 11.91 -10.99 -10.63
N GLY A 134 11.81 -12.25 -11.07
CA GLY A 134 12.02 -13.40 -10.21
C GLY A 134 10.97 -13.51 -9.12
N GLU A 135 9.70 -13.69 -9.46
CA GLU A 135 8.67 -14.07 -8.49
C GLU A 135 9.16 -15.27 -7.68
N GLY A 136 9.38 -15.07 -6.38
CA GLY A 136 9.97 -16.06 -5.47
C GLY A 136 11.48 -15.96 -5.28
N GLU A 137 12.17 -15.09 -6.00
CA GLU A 137 13.61 -14.83 -5.82
C GLU A 137 13.89 -13.69 -4.85
N PRO A 138 15.01 -13.71 -4.09
CA PRO A 138 15.37 -12.66 -3.12
C PRO A 138 15.88 -11.38 -3.79
N TRP A 139 15.39 -11.04 -5.00
CA TRP A 139 15.90 -9.93 -5.81
C TRP A 139 15.90 -8.60 -5.07
N LEU A 140 14.82 -8.27 -4.39
CA LEU A 140 14.70 -6.98 -3.69
C LEU A 140 15.32 -6.98 -2.29
N ILE A 141 15.46 -8.12 -1.64
CA ILE A 141 16.02 -8.21 -0.27
C ILE A 141 17.54 -8.34 -0.26
N GLU A 142 18.16 -8.77 -1.36
CA GLU A 142 19.60 -8.83 -1.51
C GLU A 142 20.14 -7.57 -2.20
N LYS A 143 21.36 -7.17 -1.83
CA LYS A 143 22.02 -6.00 -2.43
C LYS A 143 22.22 -6.17 -3.94
N ARG A 144 21.71 -5.23 -4.73
CA ARG A 144 21.94 -5.13 -6.17
C ARG A 144 22.77 -3.89 -6.50
N SER A 145 23.63 -3.99 -7.50
CA SER A 145 24.33 -2.82 -7.99
C SER A 145 23.38 -1.93 -8.81
N VAL A 146 23.68 -0.65 -8.89
CA VAL A 146 22.96 0.30 -9.76
C VAL A 146 22.95 -0.19 -11.21
N ASP A 147 24.08 -0.71 -11.68
CA ASP A 147 24.23 -1.21 -13.05
C ASP A 147 23.39 -2.46 -13.29
N SER A 148 23.28 -3.36 -12.30
CA SER A 148 22.38 -4.52 -12.39
C SER A 148 20.93 -4.09 -12.56
N ILE A 149 20.45 -3.12 -11.75
CA ILE A 149 19.08 -2.61 -11.84
C ILE A 149 18.84 -1.91 -13.19
N LEU A 150 19.77 -1.04 -13.61
CA LEU A 150 19.67 -0.37 -14.92
C LEU A 150 19.71 -1.37 -16.07
N ASN A 151 20.53 -2.42 -15.96
CA ASN A 151 20.59 -3.47 -16.97
C ASN A 151 19.25 -4.20 -17.13
N VAL A 152 18.58 -4.49 -16.01
CA VAL A 152 17.23 -5.04 -16.03
C VAL A 152 16.28 -4.11 -16.77
N ILE A 153 16.23 -2.83 -16.39
CA ILE A 153 15.32 -1.85 -17.00
C ILE A 153 15.59 -1.69 -18.51
N ARG A 154 16.84 -1.77 -18.96
CA ARG A 154 17.21 -1.72 -20.38
C ARG A 154 16.69 -2.89 -21.20
N HIS A 155 16.55 -4.05 -20.58
CA HIS A 155 16.14 -5.28 -21.25
C HIS A 155 14.66 -5.60 -21.06
N GLU A 156 13.91 -4.80 -20.28
CA GLU A 156 12.47 -4.92 -20.18
C GLU A 156 11.79 -4.60 -21.51
N LYS A 157 10.84 -5.45 -21.90
CA LYS A 157 10.02 -5.16 -23.08
C LYS A 157 9.01 -4.05 -22.73
N PRO A 158 8.83 -3.04 -23.61
CA PRO A 158 7.75 -2.08 -23.44
C PRO A 158 6.39 -2.80 -23.36
N LEU A 159 5.56 -2.37 -22.42
CA LEU A 159 4.22 -2.96 -22.20
C LEU A 159 3.22 -2.41 -23.22
N PHE A 160 3.38 -1.14 -23.63
CA PHE A 160 2.56 -0.43 -24.61
C PHE A 160 3.31 0.81 -25.11
N GLU A 161 2.82 1.44 -26.17
CA GLU A 161 3.36 2.71 -26.66
C GLU A 161 3.13 3.84 -25.63
N PRO A 162 4.12 4.72 -25.39
CA PRO A 162 4.00 5.80 -24.43
C PRO A 162 2.73 6.65 -24.62
N GLY A 163 1.93 6.76 -23.58
CA GLY A 163 0.66 7.48 -23.57
C GLY A 163 -0.57 6.65 -23.99
N ALA A 164 -0.40 5.41 -24.47
CA ALA A 164 -1.52 4.59 -24.94
C ALA A 164 -2.33 3.94 -23.82
N ASP A 165 -1.70 3.67 -22.68
CA ASP A 165 -2.32 3.01 -21.52
C ASP A 165 -1.65 3.47 -20.24
N MET A 166 -2.11 2.97 -19.07
CA MET A 166 -1.54 3.21 -17.75
C MET A 166 -1.16 1.89 -17.07
N ARG A 167 0.11 1.77 -16.70
CA ARG A 167 0.62 0.65 -15.90
C ARG A 167 1.62 1.17 -14.89
N TYR A 168 1.36 0.90 -13.64
CA TYR A 168 2.28 1.25 -12.56
C TYR A 168 3.69 0.72 -12.84
N SER A 169 4.71 1.57 -12.69
CA SER A 169 6.10 1.21 -12.99
C SER A 169 7.05 1.75 -11.93
N ASN A 170 7.71 0.85 -11.23
CA ASN A 170 8.83 1.17 -10.33
C ASN A 170 10.08 1.57 -11.13
N SER A 171 10.29 0.97 -12.31
CA SER A 171 11.40 1.30 -13.23
C SER A 171 11.40 2.78 -13.60
N GLY A 172 10.23 3.34 -13.92
CA GLY A 172 10.11 4.76 -14.25
C GLY A 172 10.56 5.65 -13.09
N PHE A 173 10.10 5.40 -11.87
CA PHE A 173 10.48 6.20 -10.70
C PHE A 173 11.95 6.02 -10.29
N TYR A 174 12.52 4.83 -10.49
CA TYR A 174 13.95 4.63 -10.30
C TYR A 174 14.76 5.51 -11.25
N LEU A 175 14.38 5.59 -12.54
CA LEU A 175 15.00 6.47 -13.52
C LEU A 175 14.84 7.96 -13.17
N LEU A 176 13.63 8.40 -12.76
CA LEU A 176 13.40 9.77 -12.27
C LEU A 176 14.34 10.12 -11.10
N THR A 177 14.53 9.17 -10.18
CA THR A 177 15.45 9.36 -9.05
C THR A 177 16.91 9.60 -9.52
N LYS A 178 17.38 8.90 -10.56
CA LYS A 178 18.71 9.14 -11.13
C LYS A 178 18.79 10.51 -11.79
N ILE A 179 17.74 10.97 -12.48
CA ILE A 179 17.66 12.31 -13.06
C ILE A 179 17.72 13.38 -11.96
N ILE A 180 16.94 13.22 -10.89
CA ILE A 180 16.96 14.12 -9.73
C ILE A 180 18.38 14.21 -9.15
N LYS A 181 19.05 13.07 -8.91
CA LYS A 181 20.43 13.03 -8.40
C LYS A 181 21.40 13.76 -9.33
N LYS A 182 21.26 13.61 -10.64
CA LYS A 182 22.08 14.30 -11.66
C LYS A 182 21.87 15.81 -11.61
N CYS A 183 20.61 16.28 -11.53
CA CYS A 183 20.28 17.71 -11.49
C CYS A 183 20.77 18.39 -10.20
N TYR A 184 20.58 17.76 -9.05
CA TYR A 184 21.04 18.30 -7.75
C TYR A 184 22.53 18.06 -7.49
N LYS A 185 23.18 17.14 -8.21
CA LYS A 185 24.57 16.68 -7.99
C LYS A 185 24.84 16.25 -6.55
N LYS A 186 23.88 15.53 -5.94
CA LYS A 186 23.91 15.07 -4.55
C LYS A 186 23.30 13.68 -4.40
N PRO A 187 23.66 12.90 -3.36
CA PRO A 187 22.95 11.70 -2.96
C PRO A 187 21.47 11.99 -2.66
N TYR A 188 20.58 11.05 -2.97
CA TYR A 188 19.13 11.22 -2.81
C TYR A 188 18.72 11.58 -1.37
N ALA A 189 19.28 10.89 -0.36
CA ALA A 189 19.01 11.22 1.04
C ALA A 189 19.38 12.66 1.41
N LYS A 190 20.49 13.20 0.87
CA LYS A 190 20.88 14.60 1.10
C LYS A 190 19.97 15.60 0.39
N ILE A 191 19.34 15.18 -0.71
CA ILE A 191 18.32 15.98 -1.39
C ILE A 191 17.04 15.98 -0.56
N VAL A 192 16.53 14.82 -0.12
CA VAL A 192 15.38 14.69 0.77
C VAL A 192 15.57 15.52 2.04
N GLU A 193 16.71 15.37 2.70
CA GLU A 193 17.08 16.13 3.89
C GLU A 193 16.96 17.64 3.67
N LYS A 194 17.55 18.15 2.59
CA LYS A 194 17.59 19.58 2.31
C LYS A 194 16.26 20.14 1.84
N GLU A 195 15.59 19.43 0.93
CA GLU A 195 14.45 19.96 0.18
C GLU A 195 13.10 19.64 0.81
N ILE A 196 13.03 18.64 1.70
CA ILE A 196 11.80 18.18 2.34
C ILE A 196 11.90 18.29 3.88
N VAL A 197 12.87 17.57 4.49
CA VAL A 197 12.96 17.43 5.95
C VAL A 197 13.19 18.77 6.63
N LYS A 198 14.22 19.50 6.23
CA LYS A 198 14.58 20.79 6.84
C LYS A 198 13.48 21.87 6.71
N PRO A 199 12.90 22.10 5.50
CA PRO A 199 11.85 23.10 5.34
C PRO A 199 10.60 22.82 6.20
N LEU A 200 10.25 21.55 6.42
CA LEU A 200 9.10 21.11 7.19
C LEU A 200 9.42 20.78 8.64
N LYS A 201 10.73 20.78 9.01
CA LYS A 201 11.21 20.43 10.36
C LYS A 201 10.76 19.03 10.80
N LEU A 202 10.77 18.07 9.86
CA LEU A 202 10.42 16.68 10.17
C LEU A 202 11.51 16.06 11.04
N LYS A 203 11.14 15.23 12.00
CA LYS A 203 12.07 14.64 12.97
C LYS A 203 12.47 13.21 12.60
N ASP A 204 11.48 12.44 12.15
CA ASP A 204 11.57 11.00 11.96
C ASP A 204 11.25 10.63 10.51
N PHE A 205 11.79 11.43 9.57
CA PHE A 205 11.60 11.28 8.14
C PHE A 205 12.94 11.28 7.42
N ARG A 206 13.31 10.20 6.77
CA ARG A 206 14.61 10.08 6.09
C ARG A 206 14.58 9.08 4.93
N SER A 207 15.41 9.31 3.91
CA SER A 207 15.74 8.28 2.94
C SER A 207 16.75 7.31 3.55
N PHE A 208 16.54 6.04 3.32
CA PHE A 208 17.33 4.95 3.91
C PHE A 208 18.57 4.67 3.05
N ASP A 209 19.50 5.60 2.99
CA ASP A 209 20.78 5.40 2.30
C ASP A 209 21.92 5.00 3.25
N SER A 210 21.68 5.05 4.56
CA SER A 210 22.63 4.62 5.61
C SER A 210 21.91 3.67 6.58
N TYR A 211 22.56 2.57 6.88
CA TYR A 211 22.09 1.61 7.88
C TYR A 211 21.96 2.26 9.26
N ASN A 212 20.83 2.86 9.53
CA ASN A 212 20.40 3.14 10.88
C ASN A 212 19.21 2.21 11.17
N ASN A 213 19.46 1.18 12.01
CA ASN A 213 18.52 0.11 12.29
C ASN A 213 17.32 0.54 13.16
N ASN A 214 17.13 1.83 13.43
CA ASN A 214 16.03 2.31 14.26
C ASN A 214 14.75 2.52 13.41
N TYR A 215 14.14 1.42 13.01
CA TYR A 215 12.81 1.42 12.42
C TYR A 215 12.10 0.12 12.78
N PHE A 216 10.77 0.17 12.77
CA PHE A 216 9.93 -0.98 13.06
C PHE A 216 9.96 -1.95 11.88
N ARG A 217 10.34 -3.20 12.15
CA ARG A 217 10.40 -4.26 11.14
C ARG A 217 9.00 -4.67 10.67
N SER A 218 8.97 -5.38 9.56
CA SER A 218 7.76 -6.01 9.04
C SER A 218 7.55 -7.37 9.68
N TYR A 219 6.28 -7.74 9.91
CA TYR A 219 5.92 -9.01 10.53
C TYR A 219 4.87 -9.75 9.72
N ARG A 220 4.95 -11.06 9.74
CA ARG A 220 3.94 -11.98 9.26
C ARG A 220 3.47 -12.85 10.43
N TYR A 221 2.18 -13.15 10.48
CA TYR A 221 1.63 -14.04 11.50
C TYR A 221 1.63 -15.50 11.00
N VAL A 222 2.31 -16.38 11.75
CA VAL A 222 2.29 -17.84 11.59
C VAL A 222 2.27 -18.43 13.00
N ASN A 223 1.09 -18.59 13.61
CA ASN A 223 0.89 -18.91 15.03
C ASN A 223 1.44 -17.85 16.01
N GLU A 224 2.50 -17.15 15.64
CA GLU A 224 3.06 -15.98 16.31
C GLU A 224 3.54 -14.95 15.27
N TRP A 225 3.88 -13.74 15.72
CA TRP A 225 4.45 -12.72 14.85
C TRP A 225 5.92 -13.03 14.54
N ILE A 226 6.23 -13.28 13.29
CA ILE A 226 7.57 -13.58 12.78
C ILE A 226 8.05 -12.41 11.93
N GLU A 227 9.24 -11.88 12.23
CA GLU A 227 9.88 -10.85 11.43
C GLU A 227 10.13 -11.36 10.01
N VAL A 228 9.83 -10.53 9.02
CA VAL A 228 10.10 -10.82 7.60
C VAL A 228 11.17 -9.88 7.06
N PRO A 229 11.98 -10.32 6.08
CA PRO A 229 12.98 -9.47 5.46
C PRO A 229 12.35 -8.26 4.80
N ASP A 230 12.97 -7.10 4.98
CA ASP A 230 12.62 -5.88 4.26
C ASP A 230 13.37 -5.77 2.93
N PHE A 231 12.91 -4.88 2.07
CA PHE A 231 13.64 -4.53 0.85
C PHE A 231 15.01 -3.96 1.17
N TYR A 232 16.00 -4.38 0.40
CA TYR A 232 17.33 -3.77 0.52
C TYR A 232 17.27 -2.31 0.01
N PRO A 233 17.58 -1.32 0.84
CA PRO A 233 17.22 0.08 0.57
C PRO A 233 17.82 0.65 -0.72
N GLN A 234 19.04 0.27 -1.07
CA GLN A 234 19.70 0.75 -2.29
C GLN A 234 19.01 0.28 -3.57
N ASN A 235 18.26 -0.82 -3.49
CA ASN A 235 17.52 -1.34 -4.65
C ASN A 235 16.30 -0.48 -4.99
N ILE A 236 15.77 0.28 -4.02
CA ILE A 236 14.49 0.98 -4.11
C ILE A 236 14.60 2.48 -3.80
N ILE A 237 15.81 3.08 -3.93
CA ILE A 237 16.02 4.51 -3.68
C ILE A 237 15.10 5.36 -4.54
N GLY A 238 14.29 6.23 -3.91
CA GLY A 238 13.29 7.10 -4.52
C GLY A 238 12.03 6.38 -5.01
N VAL A 239 11.94 5.07 -4.77
CA VAL A 239 10.83 4.21 -5.12
C VAL A 239 10.07 3.72 -3.88
N GLY A 240 10.81 3.35 -2.82
CA GLY A 240 10.27 2.78 -1.60
C GLY A 240 11.18 2.88 -0.37
N ASP A 241 12.23 3.71 -0.42
CA ASP A 241 13.31 3.75 0.57
C ASP A 241 13.09 4.70 1.74
N ILE A 242 12.03 5.49 1.76
CA ILE A 242 11.79 6.43 2.85
C ILE A 242 11.34 5.68 4.13
N LEU A 243 11.94 6.08 5.23
CA LEU A 243 11.50 5.77 6.58
C LEU A 243 10.80 6.98 7.17
N ALA A 244 9.59 6.80 7.71
CA ALA A 244 8.86 7.86 8.36
C ALA A 244 7.92 7.33 9.45
N THR A 245 7.61 8.20 10.44
CA THR A 245 6.45 7.99 11.31
C THR A 245 5.17 8.43 10.60
N PRO A 246 3.99 7.88 10.91
CA PRO A 246 2.71 8.39 10.41
C PRO A 246 2.47 9.88 10.73
N ARG A 247 2.98 10.37 11.87
CA ARG A 247 2.99 11.79 12.24
C ARG A 247 3.76 12.63 11.22
N ASP A 248 4.97 12.23 10.87
CA ASP A 248 5.79 13.00 9.94
C ASP A 248 5.33 12.86 8.48
N LEU A 249 4.65 11.76 8.13
CA LEU A 249 3.92 11.68 6.86
C LEU A 249 2.79 12.70 6.79
N ASN A 250 2.01 12.87 7.86
CA ASN A 250 0.98 13.91 7.90
C ASN A 250 1.57 15.32 7.91
N ASN A 251 2.67 15.56 8.62
CA ASN A 251 3.40 16.84 8.56
C ASN A 251 3.91 17.14 7.14
N PHE A 252 4.36 16.12 6.41
CA PHE A 252 4.76 16.25 5.01
C PHE A 252 3.56 16.63 4.13
N LEU A 253 2.42 15.93 4.26
CA LEU A 253 1.20 16.23 3.52
C LEU A 253 0.68 17.64 3.83
N GLU A 254 0.55 17.99 5.09
CA GLU A 254 0.13 19.33 5.51
C GLU A 254 1.06 20.43 4.95
N GLY A 255 2.37 20.21 5.02
CA GLY A 255 3.35 21.14 4.46
C GLY A 255 3.26 21.28 2.94
N LEU A 256 2.99 20.18 2.24
CA LEU A 256 2.81 20.18 0.79
C LEU A 256 1.55 20.94 0.38
N PHE A 257 0.41 20.66 1.01
CA PHE A 257 -0.87 21.32 0.69
C PHE A 257 -0.94 22.76 1.21
N ALA A 258 -0.16 23.11 2.23
CA ALA A 258 0.02 24.50 2.67
C ALA A 258 0.97 25.33 1.80
N GLY A 259 1.51 24.77 0.71
CA GLY A 259 2.39 25.48 -0.21
C GLY A 259 3.83 25.72 0.31
N LYS A 260 4.26 25.00 1.36
CA LYS A 260 5.62 25.14 1.91
C LYS A 260 6.70 24.49 1.04
N LEU A 261 6.34 23.55 0.17
CA LEU A 261 7.26 22.81 -0.69
C LEU A 261 7.16 23.21 -2.15
N LEU A 262 5.95 23.44 -2.65
CA LEU A 262 5.64 23.78 -4.03
C LEU A 262 4.68 24.96 -4.07
N LYS A 263 4.73 25.77 -5.13
CA LYS A 263 3.75 26.81 -5.39
C LYS A 263 2.37 26.20 -5.65
N LYS A 264 1.31 26.97 -5.40
CA LYS A 264 -0.07 26.52 -5.60
C LYS A 264 -0.33 26.08 -7.04
N GLU A 265 0.18 26.83 -8.01
CA GLU A 265 0.02 26.52 -9.45
C GLU A 265 0.71 25.22 -9.82
N THR A 266 1.86 24.92 -9.22
CA THR A 266 2.58 23.65 -9.42
C THR A 266 1.82 22.48 -8.79
N LEU A 267 1.29 22.70 -7.59
CA LEU A 267 0.47 21.69 -6.91
C LEU A 267 -0.78 21.34 -7.73
N GLU A 268 -1.44 22.32 -8.36
CA GLU A 268 -2.58 22.05 -9.25
C GLU A 268 -2.15 21.26 -10.51
N LYS A 269 -0.98 21.58 -11.09
CA LYS A 269 -0.42 20.77 -12.20
C LYS A 269 -0.09 19.33 -11.78
N MET A 270 0.38 19.15 -10.54
CA MET A 270 0.68 17.82 -9.97
C MET A 270 -0.59 16.97 -9.78
N LYS A 271 -1.73 17.61 -9.51
CA LYS A 271 -3.04 16.95 -9.42
C LYS A 271 -3.64 16.59 -10.79
N ALA A 272 -3.18 17.21 -11.88
CA ALA A 272 -3.75 16.99 -13.21
C ALA A 272 -3.56 15.54 -13.65
N GLY A 273 -4.58 14.97 -14.32
CA GLY A 273 -4.58 13.59 -14.81
C GLY A 273 -5.50 12.66 -14.01
N LYS A 274 -6.46 13.20 -13.25
CA LYS A 274 -7.44 12.42 -12.45
C LYS A 274 -8.12 11.28 -13.24
N ASP A 275 -8.33 11.48 -14.54
CA ASP A 275 -9.00 10.50 -15.40
C ASP A 275 -8.08 9.32 -15.80
N ASN A 276 -6.82 9.35 -15.37
CA ASN A 276 -5.80 8.36 -15.69
C ASN A 276 -5.78 7.26 -14.61
N ASN A 277 -6.83 6.43 -14.55
CA ASN A 277 -6.95 5.29 -13.62
C ASN A 277 -6.57 5.60 -12.17
N GLY A 278 -6.90 6.81 -11.68
CA GLY A 278 -6.67 7.21 -10.30
C GLY A 278 -5.29 7.78 -10.00
N PHE A 279 -4.47 8.09 -11.01
CA PHE A 279 -3.18 8.76 -10.82
C PHE A 279 -3.15 10.15 -11.46
N GLY A 280 -2.60 11.12 -10.72
CA GLY A 280 -2.15 12.40 -11.24
C GLY A 280 -0.68 12.35 -11.63
N LYS A 281 -0.05 13.53 -11.77
CA LYS A 281 1.40 13.61 -12.02
C LYS A 281 2.19 13.55 -10.70
N GLY A 282 2.08 12.39 -10.01
CA GLY A 282 2.75 12.09 -8.75
C GLY A 282 1.83 11.89 -7.54
N PHE A 283 0.52 12.13 -7.68
CA PHE A 283 -0.48 11.75 -6.69
C PHE A 283 -1.20 10.47 -7.09
N MET A 284 -1.56 9.66 -6.10
CA MET A 284 -2.63 8.67 -6.18
C MET A 284 -3.91 9.29 -5.62
N TYR A 285 -5.03 9.09 -6.30
CA TYR A 285 -6.37 9.45 -5.82
C TYR A 285 -6.95 8.26 -5.06
N ILE A 286 -7.17 8.44 -3.77
CA ILE A 286 -7.64 7.39 -2.86
C ILE A 286 -9.10 7.69 -2.53
N PRO A 287 -10.05 6.98 -3.14
CA PRO A 287 -11.47 7.19 -2.89
C PRO A 287 -11.92 6.53 -1.60
N TYR A 288 -12.75 7.21 -0.83
CA TYR A 288 -13.54 6.63 0.25
C TYR A 288 -14.97 7.19 0.17
N LYS A 289 -15.92 6.39 -0.35
CA LYS A 289 -17.29 6.84 -0.63
C LYS A 289 -17.30 8.12 -1.48
N LYS A 290 -17.90 9.22 -0.97
CA LYS A 290 -17.88 10.53 -1.64
C LYS A 290 -16.59 11.34 -1.45
N ASN A 291 -15.73 10.90 -0.54
CA ASN A 291 -14.50 11.60 -0.20
C ASN A 291 -13.34 11.11 -1.07
N VAL A 292 -12.42 11.99 -1.39
CA VAL A 292 -11.20 11.66 -2.12
C VAL A 292 -10.00 12.22 -1.36
N PHE A 293 -9.03 11.36 -1.12
CA PHE A 293 -7.73 11.77 -0.59
C PHE A 293 -6.70 11.81 -1.71
N LEU A 294 -5.83 12.79 -1.65
CA LEU A 294 -4.67 12.92 -2.52
C LEU A 294 -3.43 12.48 -1.73
N GLY A 295 -2.75 11.47 -2.20
CA GLY A 295 -1.64 10.90 -1.45
C GLY A 295 -0.98 9.76 -2.21
N HIS A 296 -0.64 8.70 -1.49
CA HIS A 296 -0.13 7.46 -2.09
C HIS A 296 -0.27 6.29 -1.11
N GLY A 297 -0.45 5.09 -1.64
CA GLY A 297 -0.27 3.84 -0.92
C GLY A 297 1.18 3.36 -1.01
N GLY A 298 1.57 2.47 -0.11
CA GLY A 298 2.92 1.90 -0.15
C GLY A 298 2.99 0.54 0.51
N ASP A 299 3.60 -0.40 -0.20
CA ASP A 299 3.74 -1.78 0.25
C ASP A 299 5.21 -2.20 0.25
N THR A 300 5.56 -3.00 1.21
CA THR A 300 6.77 -3.82 1.28
C THR A 300 6.36 -5.27 1.44
N TYR A 301 7.25 -6.18 1.81
CA TYR A 301 6.88 -7.58 2.05
C TYR A 301 5.97 -7.79 3.27
N GLY A 302 5.89 -6.85 4.19
CA GLY A 302 5.04 -7.01 5.38
C GLY A 302 4.57 -5.69 6.00
N THR A 303 4.97 -4.53 5.42
CA THR A 303 4.48 -3.21 5.83
C THR A 303 3.62 -2.62 4.73
N HIS A 304 2.44 -2.16 5.11
CA HIS A 304 1.46 -1.50 4.25
C HIS A 304 1.18 -0.10 4.79
N THR A 305 1.31 0.92 3.97
CA THR A 305 1.12 2.32 4.37
C THR A 305 0.13 3.00 3.46
N LEU A 306 -0.81 3.73 4.05
CA LEU A 306 -1.69 4.66 3.36
C LEU A 306 -1.42 6.06 3.91
N ALA A 307 -1.10 7.01 3.04
CA ALA A 307 -0.95 8.42 3.40
C ALA A 307 -1.74 9.30 2.44
N GLY A 308 -2.66 10.11 2.95
CA GLY A 308 -3.55 10.89 2.11
C GLY A 308 -4.06 12.17 2.78
N TYR A 309 -4.34 13.19 1.96
CA TYR A 309 -4.89 14.48 2.35
C TYR A 309 -6.24 14.72 1.67
N ASN A 310 -7.28 14.92 2.45
CA ASN A 310 -8.57 15.37 1.96
C ASN A 310 -8.59 16.91 1.95
N VAL A 311 -8.61 17.50 0.76
CA VAL A 311 -8.54 18.96 0.58
C VAL A 311 -9.79 19.67 1.09
N GLN A 312 -10.96 19.05 0.92
CA GLN A 312 -12.24 19.63 1.31
C GLN A 312 -12.38 19.70 2.83
N ASP A 313 -12.04 18.60 3.51
CA ASP A 313 -12.18 18.50 4.95
C ASP A 313 -10.93 18.95 5.70
N LYS A 314 -9.81 19.21 5.00
CA LYS A 314 -8.49 19.49 5.58
C LYS A 314 -8.09 18.42 6.60
N ILE A 315 -8.20 17.17 6.20
CA ILE A 315 -7.80 16.00 6.99
C ILE A 315 -6.60 15.35 6.31
N ALA A 316 -5.48 15.26 7.03
CA ALA A 316 -4.39 14.34 6.67
C ALA A 316 -4.53 13.07 7.50
N ILE A 317 -4.39 11.92 6.84
CA ILE A 317 -4.39 10.63 7.51
C ILE A 317 -3.21 9.79 7.01
N SER A 318 -2.49 9.21 7.95
CA SER A 318 -1.46 8.22 7.66
C SER A 318 -1.67 7.00 8.54
N ILE A 319 -1.73 5.84 7.90
CA ILE A 319 -1.93 4.54 8.53
C ILE A 319 -0.79 3.65 8.07
N THR A 320 -0.02 3.10 8.98
CA THR A 320 1.00 2.09 8.68
C THR A 320 0.68 0.81 9.42
N ILE A 321 0.61 -0.30 8.70
CA ILE A 321 0.39 -1.64 9.24
C ILE A 321 1.64 -2.43 8.90
N ASN A 322 2.44 -2.79 9.89
CA ASN A 322 3.69 -3.53 9.71
C ASN A 322 3.63 -4.98 10.17
N GLY A 323 2.44 -5.44 10.50
CA GLY A 323 2.07 -6.83 10.71
C GLY A 323 0.58 -7.01 10.51
N GLN A 324 0.16 -7.94 9.66
CA GLN A 324 -1.25 -8.19 9.36
C GLN A 324 -1.62 -9.67 9.50
N ARG A 325 -2.77 -9.91 10.12
CA ARG A 325 -3.57 -11.13 9.98
C ARG A 325 -4.84 -10.82 9.21
N TYR A 326 -5.42 -9.66 9.43
CA TYR A 326 -6.57 -9.16 8.70
C TYR A 326 -6.11 -8.28 7.53
N GLU A 327 -6.83 -8.35 6.43
CA GLU A 327 -6.46 -7.66 5.19
C GLU A 327 -6.35 -6.14 5.42
N HIS A 328 -5.23 -5.54 5.06
CA HIS A 328 -4.89 -4.16 5.39
C HIS A 328 -5.87 -3.14 4.80
N ASN A 329 -6.44 -3.37 3.59
CA ASN A 329 -7.43 -2.47 3.02
C ASN A 329 -8.72 -2.45 3.85
N ALA A 330 -9.11 -3.59 4.43
CA ALA A 330 -10.26 -3.64 5.33
C ALA A 330 -9.99 -2.87 6.63
N VAL A 331 -8.75 -2.88 7.13
CA VAL A 331 -8.33 -2.03 8.26
C VAL A 331 -8.40 -0.55 7.88
N TYR A 332 -7.91 -0.16 6.69
CA TYR A 332 -8.03 1.21 6.20
C TYR A 332 -9.48 1.66 6.10
N ILE A 333 -10.36 0.81 5.53
CA ILE A 333 -11.79 1.07 5.42
C ILE A 333 -12.44 1.24 6.80
N ALA A 334 -12.10 0.40 7.77
CA ALA A 334 -12.63 0.51 9.14
C ALA A 334 -12.20 1.82 9.82
N ILE A 335 -10.93 2.22 9.68
CA ILE A 335 -10.40 3.47 10.22
C ILE A 335 -11.06 4.69 9.55
N LEU A 336 -11.19 4.69 8.21
CA LEU A 336 -11.88 5.74 7.47
C LEU A 336 -13.38 5.76 7.82
N GLY A 337 -13.99 4.60 8.05
CA GLY A 337 -15.37 4.47 8.53
C GLY A 337 -15.56 5.08 9.93
N ALA A 338 -14.58 4.91 10.82
CA ALA A 338 -14.62 5.55 12.13
C ALA A 338 -14.64 7.09 12.04
N ILE A 339 -14.06 7.64 10.97
CA ILE A 339 -14.03 9.10 10.73
C ILE A 339 -15.31 9.56 10.03
N TYR A 340 -15.72 8.88 8.96
CA TYR A 340 -16.69 9.42 8.00
C TYR A 340 -18.09 8.79 8.06
N ASP A 341 -18.23 7.58 8.58
CA ASP A 341 -19.52 6.91 8.54
C ASP A 341 -20.43 7.36 9.68
N PRO A 342 -21.75 7.47 9.46
CA PRO A 342 -22.69 7.84 10.51
C PRO A 342 -22.70 6.80 11.62
N GLU A 343 -22.64 5.52 11.25
CA GLU A 343 -22.57 4.39 12.18
C GLU A 343 -21.19 3.73 12.15
N LEU A 344 -20.66 3.41 13.32
CA LEU A 344 -19.42 2.64 13.43
C LEU A 344 -19.73 1.16 13.18
N LYS A 345 -19.06 0.59 12.18
CA LYS A 345 -19.03 -0.87 11.97
C LYS A 345 -17.64 -1.37 12.29
N LEU A 346 -17.55 -2.29 13.24
CA LEU A 346 -16.30 -2.97 13.54
C LEU A 346 -16.07 -4.10 12.54
N PRO A 347 -14.81 -4.41 12.17
CA PRO A 347 -14.49 -5.57 11.36
C PRO A 347 -14.96 -6.85 12.03
N GLU A 348 -15.49 -7.78 11.25
CA GLU A 348 -15.81 -9.12 11.74
C GLU A 348 -14.59 -10.02 11.56
N PHE A 349 -14.14 -10.63 12.64
CA PHE A 349 -13.02 -11.57 12.62
C PHE A 349 -13.51 -12.97 12.84
N GLU A 350 -13.06 -13.90 12.02
CA GLU A 350 -13.32 -15.33 12.21
C GLU A 350 -12.49 -15.82 13.41
N THR A 351 -13.12 -15.88 14.58
CA THR A 351 -12.43 -16.20 15.85
C THR A 351 -12.63 -17.64 16.32
N ASN A 352 -13.56 -18.36 15.71
CA ASN A 352 -13.90 -19.72 16.12
C ASN A 352 -13.07 -20.72 15.34
N VAL A 353 -12.09 -21.32 15.99
CA VAL A 353 -11.43 -22.53 15.48
C VAL A 353 -12.26 -23.73 15.92
N LEU A 354 -12.85 -24.41 14.95
CA LEU A 354 -13.55 -25.66 15.19
C LEU A 354 -12.55 -26.82 15.10
N LYS A 355 -12.39 -27.55 16.19
CA LYS A 355 -11.64 -28.82 16.15
C LYS A 355 -12.56 -29.93 15.63
N LEU A 356 -12.20 -30.47 14.48
CA LEU A 356 -12.88 -31.60 13.88
C LEU A 356 -12.08 -32.89 14.16
N SER A 357 -12.79 -34.00 14.32
CA SER A 357 -12.12 -35.31 14.44
C SER A 357 -11.56 -35.74 13.08
N PRO A 358 -10.56 -36.66 13.05
CA PRO A 358 -10.05 -37.20 11.80
C PRO A 358 -11.13 -37.77 10.88
N GLU A 359 -12.17 -38.39 11.46
CA GLU A 359 -13.31 -38.94 10.70
C GLU A 359 -14.13 -37.82 10.05
N GLN A 360 -14.28 -36.70 10.75
CA GLN A 360 -14.98 -35.50 10.22
C GLN A 360 -14.17 -34.81 9.12
N LEU A 361 -12.83 -34.80 9.22
CA LEU A 361 -11.95 -34.21 8.21
C LEU A 361 -11.92 -35.02 6.93
N LYS A 362 -12.08 -36.36 6.99
CA LYS A 362 -12.00 -37.27 5.85
C LYS A 362 -12.93 -36.91 4.69
N GLN A 363 -14.08 -36.29 4.96
CA GLN A 363 -15.04 -35.87 3.93
C GLN A 363 -14.49 -34.78 2.99
N TYR A 364 -13.46 -34.04 3.38
CA TYR A 364 -12.87 -32.96 2.60
C TYR A 364 -11.66 -33.41 1.77
N GLU A 365 -11.09 -34.58 2.07
CA GLU A 365 -9.92 -35.08 1.38
C GLU A 365 -10.20 -35.36 -0.10
N GLY A 366 -9.20 -35.13 -0.93
CA GLY A 366 -9.25 -35.41 -2.36
C GLY A 366 -8.37 -34.45 -3.18
N VAL A 367 -8.40 -34.66 -4.49
CA VAL A 367 -7.76 -33.75 -5.44
C VAL A 367 -8.86 -32.92 -6.12
N TYR A 368 -8.71 -31.64 -6.10
CA TYR A 368 -9.66 -30.69 -6.65
C TYR A 368 -9.06 -29.98 -7.85
N SER A 369 -9.84 -29.82 -8.92
CA SER A 369 -9.43 -29.10 -10.13
C SER A 369 -10.50 -28.11 -10.60
N SER A 370 -10.07 -27.10 -11.36
CA SER A 370 -10.94 -26.13 -12.01
C SER A 370 -10.40 -25.83 -13.40
N ALA A 371 -11.28 -25.48 -14.33
CA ALA A 371 -10.87 -24.96 -15.64
C ALA A 371 -10.34 -23.53 -15.55
N ASP A 372 -10.75 -22.80 -14.51
CA ASP A 372 -10.40 -21.38 -14.28
C ASP A 372 -9.11 -21.21 -13.43
N PHE A 373 -8.46 -22.33 -13.05
CA PHE A 373 -7.23 -22.30 -12.25
C PHE A 373 -6.25 -23.36 -12.74
N PRO A 374 -4.99 -23.00 -13.02
CA PRO A 374 -4.06 -23.88 -13.75
C PRO A 374 -3.52 -25.05 -12.93
N LEU A 375 -3.63 -25.02 -11.60
CA LEU A 375 -3.06 -26.01 -10.70
C LEU A 375 -4.16 -26.85 -10.05
N LYS A 376 -3.92 -28.16 -9.89
CA LYS A 376 -4.74 -29.02 -9.03
C LYS A 376 -4.40 -28.71 -7.56
N ILE A 377 -5.38 -28.80 -6.66
CA ILE A 377 -5.19 -28.65 -5.21
C ILE A 377 -5.50 -30.00 -4.54
N LYS A 378 -4.52 -30.56 -3.86
CA LYS A 378 -4.69 -31.76 -3.03
C LYS A 378 -5.07 -31.32 -1.62
N ILE A 379 -6.13 -31.91 -1.08
CA ILE A 379 -6.56 -31.77 0.32
C ILE A 379 -6.35 -33.15 0.99
N PHE A 380 -5.62 -33.13 2.12
CA PHE A 380 -5.27 -34.37 2.83
C PHE A 380 -5.09 -34.10 4.32
N GLN A 381 -5.10 -35.16 5.11
CA GLN A 381 -4.84 -35.10 6.55
C GLN A 381 -3.40 -35.54 6.86
N GLU A 382 -2.80 -34.84 7.84
CA GLU A 382 -1.55 -35.24 8.46
C GLU A 382 -1.63 -34.85 9.94
N ASP A 383 -1.26 -35.73 10.85
CA ASP A 383 -1.27 -35.56 12.32
C ASP A 383 -2.60 -35.01 12.89
N GLY A 384 -3.73 -35.36 12.29
CA GLY A 384 -5.08 -34.95 12.73
C GLY A 384 -5.48 -33.54 12.30
N GLU A 385 -4.71 -32.92 11.44
CA GLU A 385 -4.99 -31.62 10.83
C GLU A 385 -5.21 -31.76 9.32
N LEU A 386 -5.97 -30.82 8.72
CA LEU A 386 -6.22 -30.79 7.28
C LEU A 386 -5.21 -29.89 6.60
N TYR A 387 -4.67 -30.32 5.48
CA TYR A 387 -3.70 -29.58 4.66
C TYR A 387 -4.21 -29.39 3.24
N GLY A 388 -3.86 -28.23 2.66
CA GLY A 388 -3.98 -27.95 1.24
C GLY A 388 -2.61 -27.91 0.58
N GLN A 389 -2.51 -28.41 -0.66
CA GLN A 389 -1.29 -28.38 -1.44
C GLN A 389 -1.62 -28.15 -2.90
N ALA A 390 -1.21 -27.01 -3.46
CA ALA A 390 -1.26 -26.80 -4.90
C ALA A 390 -0.12 -27.58 -5.58
N GLU A 391 -0.35 -28.05 -6.80
CA GLU A 391 0.60 -28.83 -7.57
C GLU A 391 1.94 -28.10 -7.72
N GLY A 392 3.04 -28.76 -7.33
CA GLY A 392 4.39 -28.17 -7.36
C GLY A 392 4.71 -27.18 -6.23
N GLN A 393 3.81 -27.00 -5.26
CA GLN A 393 3.99 -26.08 -4.12
C GLN A 393 4.07 -26.82 -2.78
N GLY A 394 4.52 -26.13 -1.74
CA GLY A 394 4.52 -26.65 -0.37
C GLY A 394 3.09 -26.81 0.18
N ALA A 395 2.91 -27.80 1.06
CA ALA A 395 1.66 -27.95 1.79
C ALA A 395 1.48 -26.84 2.84
N PHE A 396 0.23 -26.47 3.10
CA PHE A 396 -0.13 -25.47 4.13
C PHE A 396 -1.30 -25.99 4.97
N PRO A 397 -1.31 -25.70 6.28
CA PRO A 397 -2.37 -26.15 7.18
C PRO A 397 -3.66 -25.37 6.93
N LEU A 398 -4.80 -26.08 7.06
CA LEU A 398 -6.14 -25.51 6.92
C LEU A 398 -6.85 -25.51 8.26
N THR A 399 -7.16 -24.33 8.78
CA THR A 399 -7.90 -24.15 10.01
C THR A 399 -9.40 -24.09 9.73
N CYS A 400 -10.19 -24.97 10.35
CA CYS A 400 -11.64 -24.91 10.27
C CYS A 400 -12.17 -23.77 11.17
N TYR A 401 -12.80 -22.75 10.60
CA TYR A 401 -13.36 -21.62 11.34
C TYR A 401 -14.90 -21.64 11.42
N LYS A 402 -15.52 -22.42 10.54
CA LYS A 402 -16.95 -22.69 10.52
C LYS A 402 -17.19 -24.04 9.84
N LYS A 403 -18.35 -24.67 10.10
CA LYS A 403 -18.70 -25.92 9.41
C LYS A 403 -18.49 -25.78 7.90
N ASP A 404 -17.76 -26.72 7.31
CA ASP A 404 -17.39 -26.80 5.89
C ASP A 404 -16.54 -25.62 5.38
N LYS A 405 -16.02 -24.74 6.27
CA LYS A 405 -15.23 -23.58 5.90
C LYS A 405 -13.86 -23.60 6.57
N PHE A 406 -12.86 -23.51 5.75
CA PHE A 406 -11.47 -23.58 6.17
C PHE A 406 -10.69 -22.38 5.67
N MET A 407 -9.64 -22.00 6.38
CA MET A 407 -8.75 -20.94 5.98
C MET A 407 -7.28 -21.29 6.23
N PHE A 408 -6.41 -20.75 5.38
CA PHE A 408 -5.00 -20.56 5.67
C PHE A 408 -4.72 -19.07 5.72
N GLU A 409 -4.74 -18.55 6.94
CA GLU A 409 -4.74 -17.12 7.21
C GLU A 409 -3.48 -16.43 6.68
N ALA A 410 -2.31 -17.07 6.80
CA ALA A 410 -1.03 -16.51 6.39
C ALA A 410 -0.96 -16.13 4.88
N ALA A 411 -1.74 -16.81 4.02
CA ALA A 411 -1.83 -16.52 2.60
C ALA A 411 -3.21 -15.97 2.20
N GLN A 412 -4.10 -15.70 3.17
CA GLN A 412 -5.49 -15.25 2.94
C GLN A 412 -6.26 -16.18 2.01
N ILE A 413 -6.05 -17.50 2.18
CA ILE A 413 -6.77 -18.54 1.46
C ILE A 413 -8.00 -18.92 2.26
N TYR A 414 -9.15 -18.92 1.62
CA TYR A 414 -10.42 -19.40 2.17
C TYR A 414 -10.97 -20.50 1.26
N MET A 415 -11.39 -21.61 1.86
CA MET A 415 -11.93 -22.77 1.18
C MET A 415 -13.27 -23.15 1.79
N ASP A 416 -14.34 -22.94 1.05
CA ASP A 416 -15.70 -23.32 1.43
C ASP A 416 -16.04 -24.63 0.73
N PHE A 417 -16.08 -25.73 1.46
CA PHE A 417 -16.37 -27.05 0.92
C PHE A 417 -17.87 -27.31 0.84
N SER A 418 -18.27 -28.03 -0.17
CA SER A 418 -19.60 -28.62 -0.32
C SER A 418 -19.45 -30.12 -0.56
N PRO A 419 -19.23 -30.94 0.51
CA PRO A 419 -18.94 -32.37 0.36
C PRO A 419 -20.03 -33.12 -0.40
N ALA A 420 -21.31 -32.79 -0.21
CA ALA A 420 -22.41 -33.40 -0.93
C ALA A 420 -22.42 -33.13 -2.45
N GLN A 421 -21.68 -32.11 -2.91
CA GLN A 421 -21.59 -31.72 -4.32
C GLN A 421 -20.20 -32.00 -4.91
N ASP A 422 -19.31 -32.60 -4.13
CA ASP A 422 -17.90 -32.84 -4.49
C ASP A 422 -17.23 -31.56 -5.00
N SER A 423 -17.44 -30.42 -4.30
CA SER A 423 -16.95 -29.11 -4.73
C SER A 423 -16.34 -28.32 -3.59
N MET A 424 -15.50 -27.37 -3.97
CA MET A 424 -14.86 -26.42 -3.09
C MET A 424 -14.83 -25.07 -3.77
N PHE A 425 -15.29 -24.02 -3.09
CA PHE A 425 -15.12 -22.64 -3.51
C PHE A 425 -13.83 -22.11 -2.86
N TYR A 426 -12.90 -21.72 -3.69
CA TYR A 426 -11.61 -21.16 -3.30
C TYR A 426 -11.62 -19.65 -3.48
N ARG A 427 -11.14 -18.94 -2.49
CA ARG A 427 -10.93 -17.50 -2.54
C ARG A 427 -9.54 -17.15 -1.99
N GLN A 428 -8.80 -16.37 -2.77
CA GLN A 428 -7.54 -15.78 -2.33
C GLN A 428 -7.43 -14.36 -2.89
N ARG A 429 -7.46 -13.35 -2.03
CA ARG A 429 -7.53 -11.93 -2.41
C ARG A 429 -8.74 -11.67 -3.33
N SER A 430 -8.51 -11.18 -4.56
CA SER A 430 -9.56 -10.96 -5.57
C SER A 430 -9.87 -12.19 -6.43
N ASN A 431 -9.11 -13.27 -6.28
CA ASN A 431 -9.33 -14.49 -7.06
C ASN A 431 -10.39 -15.36 -6.38
N GLU A 432 -11.45 -15.66 -7.10
CA GLU A 432 -12.55 -16.54 -6.67
C GLU A 432 -12.73 -17.62 -7.70
N VAL A 433 -12.64 -18.89 -7.30
CA VAL A 433 -12.64 -20.04 -8.21
C VAL A 433 -13.43 -21.21 -7.64
N ASN A 434 -14.27 -21.83 -8.45
CA ASN A 434 -14.96 -23.06 -8.10
C ASN A 434 -14.15 -24.27 -8.57
N PHE A 435 -13.88 -25.19 -7.64
CA PHE A 435 -13.19 -26.44 -7.89
C PHE A 435 -14.15 -27.62 -7.78
N LYS A 436 -13.89 -28.67 -8.54
CA LYS A 436 -14.56 -29.98 -8.44
C LYS A 436 -13.56 -31.03 -7.98
N ARG A 437 -14.02 -31.92 -7.08
CA ARG A 437 -13.24 -33.08 -6.66
C ARG A 437 -13.14 -34.08 -7.82
N LEU A 438 -11.92 -34.49 -8.12
CA LEU A 438 -11.67 -35.51 -9.14
C LEU A 438 -12.06 -36.89 -8.60
N LYS A 439 -12.65 -37.74 -9.45
CA LYS A 439 -12.85 -39.15 -9.16
C LYS A 439 -11.52 -39.90 -9.20
N THR A 440 -11.38 -40.99 -8.43
CA THR A 440 -10.13 -41.73 -8.23
C THR A 440 -9.46 -42.18 -9.54
N GLU A 441 -10.23 -42.39 -10.61
CA GLU A 441 -9.74 -42.75 -11.93
C GLU A 441 -9.06 -41.59 -12.68
N GLN A 442 -9.38 -40.34 -12.35
CA GLN A 442 -8.87 -39.12 -12.99
C GLN A 442 -7.60 -38.55 -12.32
N VAL A 443 -7.17 -39.15 -11.21
CA VAL A 443 -5.98 -38.70 -10.45
C VAL A 443 -4.70 -39.35 -10.98
N LYS A 444 -4.78 -40.35 -11.88
CA LYS A 444 -3.65 -41.13 -12.42
C LYS A 444 -3.12 -40.60 -13.77
N GLU A 445 -3.73 -39.58 -14.34
CA GLU A 445 -3.26 -38.82 -15.50
C GLU A 445 -2.72 -37.46 -15.05
#